data_4716eba1c4971bc14152b33500ea53e8
#
_entry.id   4716eba1c4971bc14152b33500ea53e8
#
_cell.length_a   1.000
_cell.length_b   1.000
_cell.length_c   1.000
_cell.angle_alpha   90.00
_cell.angle_beta   90.00
_cell.angle_gamma   90.00
#
_symmetry.space_group_name_H-M   'P 1'
#
loop_
_entity.id
_entity.type
_entity.pdbx_description
1 polymer ?
#
loop_
_entity_poly.entity_id
_entity_poly.type
_entity_poly.pdbx_seq_one_letter_code
_entity_poly.pdbx_strand_id
1 'polypeptide(L)' 'MSREKEGYRENLEILNTRFPDHDMLTVDEVMQVTGIRTKDTVRKYLGQFYVNRRISKAALARYMCG' A
#
# COMPACT_ATOMS: atom_id res chain seq x y z
N MET A 1 10.81 10.55 19.88
CA MET A 1 11.06 10.45 18.44
C MET A 1 10.44 9.18 17.89
N SER A 2 9.64 9.30 16.88
CA SER A 2 9.02 8.12 16.29
C SER A 2 10.00 7.43 15.36
N ARG A 3 9.93 6.11 15.35
CA ARG A 3 10.72 5.29 14.44
C ARG A 3 9.85 4.80 13.31
N GLU A 4 10.44 4.65 12.14
CA GLU A 4 9.81 3.91 11.08
C GLU A 4 9.69 2.46 11.51
N LYS A 5 8.58 1.83 11.14
CA LYS A 5 8.44 0.39 11.35
C LYS A 5 9.49 -0.35 10.55
N GLU A 6 9.99 -1.44 11.12
CA GLU A 6 10.95 -2.28 10.42
C GLU A 6 10.34 -2.76 9.10
N GLY A 7 11.09 -2.60 8.03
CA GLY A 7 10.63 -2.99 6.70
C GLY A 7 9.85 -1.90 5.95
N TYR A 8 9.48 -0.81 6.62
CA TYR A 8 8.72 0.25 5.96
C TYR A 8 9.44 0.82 4.75
N ARG A 9 10.71 1.17 4.91
CA ARG A 9 11.50 1.76 3.84
C ARG A 9 11.69 0.77 2.69
N GLU A 10 11.93 -0.49 2.99
CA GLU A 10 12.07 -1.54 1.99
C GLU A 10 10.77 -1.71 1.21
N ASN A 11 9.63 -1.73 1.90
CA ASN A 11 8.33 -1.84 1.24
C ASN A 11 8.08 -0.65 0.33
N LEU A 12 8.44 0.55 0.79
CA LEU A 12 8.27 1.74 -0.01
C LEU A 12 9.13 1.71 -1.28
N GLU A 13 10.36 1.21 -1.18
CA GLU A 13 11.23 1.04 -2.33
C GLU A 13 10.64 0.06 -3.34
N ILE A 14 10.09 -1.06 -2.86
CA ILE A 14 9.43 -2.04 -3.73
C ILE A 14 8.29 -1.38 -4.49
N LEU A 15 7.46 -0.61 -3.79
CA LEU A 15 6.34 0.07 -4.42
C LEU A 15 6.81 1.11 -5.44
N ASN A 16 7.85 1.85 -5.13
CA ASN A 16 8.40 2.83 -6.04
C ASN A 16 9.01 2.18 -7.28
N THR A 17 9.61 1.01 -7.12
CA THR A 17 10.19 0.27 -8.25
C THR A 17 9.10 -0.31 -9.16
N ARG A 18 8.03 -0.83 -8.57
CA ARG A 18 6.94 -1.45 -9.35
C ARG A 18 6.03 -0.41 -10.01
N PHE A 19 5.85 0.74 -9.37
CA PHE A 19 4.94 1.78 -9.85
C PHE A 19 5.65 3.14 -9.85
N PRO A 20 6.70 3.30 -10.68
CA PRO A 20 7.50 4.52 -10.64
C PRO A 20 6.76 5.77 -11.07
N ASP A 21 5.71 5.62 -11.88
CA ASP A 21 4.95 6.75 -12.41
C ASP A 21 3.71 7.10 -11.57
N HIS A 22 3.52 6.40 -10.45
CA HIS A 22 2.34 6.57 -9.60
C HIS A 22 2.75 6.98 -8.19
N ASP A 23 2.10 8.00 -7.66
CA ASP A 23 2.25 8.36 -6.24
C ASP A 23 1.23 7.61 -5.40
N MET A 24 0.10 7.24 -5.99
CA MET A 24 -0.97 6.52 -5.33
C MET A 24 -1.38 5.31 -6.16
N LEU A 25 -1.91 4.30 -5.48
CA LEU A 25 -2.23 3.02 -6.11
C LEU A 25 -3.73 2.76 -6.09
N THR A 26 -4.21 2.08 -7.13
CA THR A 26 -5.60 1.61 -7.19
C THR A 26 -5.76 0.30 -6.44
N VAL A 27 -7.01 -0.11 -6.24
CA VAL A 27 -7.32 -1.40 -5.60
C VAL A 27 -6.65 -2.56 -6.34
N ASP A 28 -6.71 -2.56 -7.66
CA ASP A 28 -6.11 -3.63 -8.45
C ASP A 28 -4.59 -3.71 -8.25
N GLU A 29 -3.93 -2.57 -8.20
CA GLU A 29 -2.49 -2.52 -7.95
C GLU A 29 -2.14 -3.01 -6.55
N VAL A 30 -2.94 -2.64 -5.55
CA VAL A 30 -2.76 -3.14 -4.19
C VAL A 30 -2.90 -4.66 -4.13
N MET A 31 -3.89 -5.21 -4.84
CA MET A 31 -4.08 -6.65 -4.90
C MET A 31 -2.87 -7.36 -5.49
N GLN A 32 -2.25 -6.79 -6.52
CA GLN A 32 -1.06 -7.36 -7.13
C GLN A 32 0.12 -7.40 -6.16
N VAL A 33 0.29 -6.36 -5.36
CA VAL A 33 1.43 -6.24 -4.44
C VAL A 33 1.23 -7.12 -3.21
N THR A 34 0.02 -7.11 -2.64
CA THR A 34 -0.24 -7.78 -1.37
C THR A 34 -0.64 -9.24 -1.52
N GLY A 35 -1.05 -9.65 -2.71
CA GLY A 35 -1.57 -10.99 -2.92
C GLY A 35 -3.00 -11.20 -2.46
N ILE A 36 -3.67 -10.14 -2.02
CA ILE A 36 -5.09 -10.21 -1.64
C ILE A 36 -5.90 -10.45 -2.90
N ARG A 37 -6.79 -11.43 -2.86
CA ARG A 37 -7.51 -11.87 -4.05
C ARG A 37 -8.82 -11.18 -4.32
N THR A 38 -9.39 -10.51 -3.33
CA THR A 38 -10.71 -9.88 -3.49
C THR A 38 -10.66 -8.41 -3.10
N LYS A 39 -11.45 -7.61 -3.82
CA LYS A 39 -11.55 -6.19 -3.53
C LYS A 39 -12.21 -5.94 -2.18
N ASP A 40 -13.14 -6.80 -1.78
CA ASP A 40 -13.81 -6.66 -0.49
C ASP A 40 -12.82 -6.77 0.67
N THR A 41 -11.86 -7.68 0.57
CA THR A 41 -10.83 -7.82 1.58
C THR A 41 -9.95 -6.57 1.66
N VAL A 42 -9.57 -6.01 0.50
CA VAL A 42 -8.80 -4.77 0.46
C VAL A 42 -9.57 -3.64 1.16
N ARG A 43 -10.85 -3.50 0.85
CA ARG A 43 -11.68 -2.46 1.47
C ARG A 43 -11.81 -2.66 2.96
N LYS A 44 -11.91 -3.89 3.40
CA LYS A 44 -12.06 -4.22 4.82
C LYS A 44 -10.84 -3.76 5.63
N TYR A 45 -9.65 -4.00 5.12
CA TYR A 45 -8.42 -3.71 5.87
C TYR A 45 -7.81 -2.35 5.54
N LEU A 46 -8.00 -1.87 4.33
CA LEU A 46 -7.32 -0.66 3.85
C LEU A 46 -8.27 0.46 3.45
N GLY A 47 -9.58 0.22 3.46
CA GLY A 47 -10.54 1.19 2.97
C GLY A 47 -10.43 2.56 3.62
N GLN A 48 -10.11 2.60 4.91
CA GLN A 48 -9.96 3.85 5.65
C GLN A 48 -8.81 4.72 5.17
N PHE A 49 -7.84 4.12 4.47
CA PHE A 49 -6.69 4.83 3.95
C PHE A 49 -6.88 5.32 2.52
N TYR A 50 -7.96 4.91 1.87
CA TYR A 50 -8.22 5.29 0.49
C TYR A 50 -8.80 6.69 0.40
N VAL A 51 -8.28 7.45 -0.56
CA VAL A 51 -8.80 8.77 -0.92
C VAL A 51 -9.06 8.76 -2.42
N ASN A 52 -10.30 9.04 -2.81
CA ASN A 52 -10.69 9.03 -4.22
C ASN A 52 -10.34 7.71 -4.92
N ARG A 53 -10.59 6.59 -4.23
CA ARG A 53 -10.35 5.23 -4.72
C ARG A 53 -8.88 4.89 -4.89
N ARG A 54 -7.98 5.64 -4.27
CA ARG A 54 -6.54 5.39 -4.32
C ARG A 54 -5.94 5.48 -2.94
N ILE A 55 -4.86 4.75 -2.75
CA ILE A 55 -4.13 4.74 -1.48
C ILE A 55 -2.70 5.20 -1.74
N SER A 56 -2.13 5.97 -0.81
CA SER A 56 -0.75 6.40 -0.93
C SER A 56 0.20 5.21 -0.74
N LYS A 57 1.34 5.26 -1.41
CA LYS A 57 2.38 4.23 -1.23
C LYS A 57 2.83 4.16 0.22
N ALA A 58 2.93 5.30 0.90
CA ALA A 58 3.35 5.34 2.29
C ALA A 58 2.37 4.58 3.20
N ALA A 59 1.07 4.81 3.02
CA ALA A 59 0.06 4.12 3.81
C ALA A 59 0.10 2.61 3.58
N LEU A 60 0.23 2.20 2.31
CA LEU A 60 0.32 0.79 1.98
C LEU A 60 1.60 0.16 2.55
N ALA A 61 2.73 0.86 2.45
CA ALA A 61 3.99 0.37 2.99
C ALA A 61 3.90 0.15 4.50
N ARG A 62 3.23 1.03 5.22
CA ARG A 62 3.00 0.85 6.67
C ARG A 62 2.15 -0.38 6.95
N TYR A 63 1.11 -0.58 6.18
CA TYR A 63 0.26 -1.75 6.33
C TYR A 63 1.06 -3.04 6.11
N MET A 64 1.93 -3.05 5.10
CA MET A 64 2.74 -4.22 4.77
C MET A 64 3.77 -4.57 5.85
N CYS A 65 4.11 -3.64 6.71
CA CYS A 65 5.01 -3.89 7.84
C CYS A 65 4.34 -4.68 8.96
N GLY A 66 3.08 -4.86 8.87
CA GLY A 66 2.33 -5.55 9.91
C GLY A 66 1.64 -4.59 10.81
#